data_13d3496434e1853237c959fbbb1b6a11
#
_entry.id   13d3496434e1853237c959fbbb1b6a11
#
_cell.length_a   1.000
_cell.length_b   1.000
_cell.length_c   1.000
_cell.angle_alpha   90.00
_cell.angle_beta   90.00
_cell.angle_gamma   90.00
#
_symmetry.space_group_name_H-M   'P 1'
#
loop_
_entity.id
_entity.type
_entity.pdbx_description
1 polymer ?
#
loop_
_entity_poly.entity_id
_entity_poly.type
_entity_poly.pdbx_seq_one_letter_code
_entity_poly.pdbx_strand_id
1 'polypeptide(L)' 'GRDDERFCLNKDEHGWNVYYAERGCKTTNKYFNSESEALEYICKRLTE' A
#
# COMPACT_ATOMS: atom_id res chain seq x y z
N GLY A 1 -8.64 -9.18 14.16
CA GLY A 1 -9.30 -8.19 13.77
C GLY A 1 -9.01 -7.53 12.45
N ARG A 2 -10.00 -6.86 12.02
CA ARG A 2 -9.88 -6.16 10.76
C ARG A 2 -8.96 -4.97 10.82
N ASP A 3 -8.73 -4.48 12.01
CA ASP A 3 -7.86 -3.32 12.18
C ASP A 3 -6.44 -3.63 11.79
N ASP A 4 -6.08 -4.90 11.75
CA ASP A 4 -4.73 -5.30 11.41
C ASP A 4 -4.52 -5.42 9.92
N GLU A 5 -5.58 -5.32 9.14
CA GLU A 5 -5.50 -5.52 7.70
C GLU A 5 -5.80 -4.22 6.99
N ARG A 6 -4.79 -3.62 6.43
CA ARG A 6 -4.98 -2.36 5.72
C ARG A 6 -3.79 -2.08 4.82
N PHE A 7 -4.04 -1.24 3.83
CA PHE A 7 -2.98 -0.76 2.99
C PHE A 7 -2.28 0.41 3.65
N CYS A 8 -0.99 0.47 3.48
CA CYS A 8 -0.18 1.54 4.03
C CYS A 8 0.57 2.21 2.89
N LEU A 9 0.72 3.52 3.00
CA LEU A 9 1.43 4.31 2.02
C LEU A 9 2.56 5.05 2.70
N ASN A 10 3.75 4.94 2.15
CA ASN A 10 4.92 5.56 2.71
C ASN A 10 5.80 6.10 1.60
N LYS A 11 6.40 7.25 1.82
CA LYS A 11 7.32 7.81 0.85
C LYS A 11 8.74 7.74 1.37
N ASP A 12 9.64 7.23 0.56
CA ASP A 12 11.04 7.20 0.90
C ASP A 12 11.86 7.60 -0.32
N GLU A 13 13.18 7.38 -0.25
CA GLU A 13 14.05 7.84 -1.32
C GLU A 13 13.84 7.05 -2.62
N HIS A 14 13.17 5.93 -2.55
CA HIS A 14 12.89 5.11 -3.74
C HIS A 14 11.56 5.45 -4.39
N GLY A 15 10.74 6.26 -3.73
CA GLY A 15 9.45 6.64 -4.26
C GLY A 15 8.33 6.38 -3.28
N TRP A 16 7.14 6.16 -3.82
CA TRP A 16 5.95 5.91 -3.01
C TRP A 16 5.79 4.41 -2.82
N ASN A 17 5.91 3.98 -1.59
CA ASN A 17 5.84 2.56 -1.25
C ASN A 17 4.45 2.21 -0.74
N VAL A 18 3.84 1.20 -1.35
CA VAL A 18 2.55 0.68 -0.94
C VAL A 18 2.74 -0.74 -0.45
N TYR A 19 2.25 -1.02 0.72
CA TYR A 19 2.29 -2.38 1.23
C TYR A 19 1.01 -2.66 2.01
N TYR A 20 0.70 -3.92 2.12
CA TYR A 20 -0.49 -4.37 2.83
C TYR A 20 -0.05 -4.98 4.15
N ALA A 21 -0.56 -4.45 5.23
CA ALA A 21 -0.23 -4.95 6.57
C ALA A 21 -1.31 -5.93 7.01
N GLU A 22 -0.88 -7.11 7.38
CA GLU A 22 -1.79 -8.15 7.79
C GLU A 22 -1.16 -8.93 8.93
N ARG A 23 -1.72 -8.79 10.11
CA ARG A 23 -1.28 -9.53 11.30
C ARG A 23 0.20 -9.36 11.56
N GLY A 24 0.68 -8.15 11.41
CA GLY A 24 2.07 -7.88 11.66
C GLY A 24 3.02 -8.23 10.53
N CYS A 25 2.50 -8.76 9.46
CA CYS A 25 3.29 -9.11 8.30
C CYS A 25 3.03 -8.13 7.17
N LYS A 26 4.04 -7.86 6.38
CA LYS A 26 3.89 -7.02 5.21
C LYS A 26 3.81 -7.89 3.97
N THR A 27 2.76 -7.70 3.21
CA THR A 27 2.60 -8.35 1.92
C THR A 27 2.40 -7.27 0.88
N THR A 28 2.58 -7.62 -0.39
CA THR A 28 2.39 -6.65 -1.47
C THR A 28 3.24 -5.41 -1.25
N ASN A 29 4.49 -5.50 -1.58
CA ASN A 29 5.40 -4.38 -1.40
C ASN A 29 5.72 -3.82 -2.78
N LYS A 30 5.15 -2.66 -3.10
CA LYS A 30 5.29 -2.07 -4.43
C LYS A 30 5.70 -0.61 -4.33
N TYR A 31 6.37 -0.14 -5.39
CA TYR A 31 6.81 1.24 -5.47
C TYR A 31 6.20 1.92 -6.69
N PHE A 32 5.89 3.19 -6.54
CA PHE A 32 5.28 3.98 -7.61
C PHE A 32 6.01 5.31 -7.70
N ASN A 33 5.94 5.92 -8.88
CA ASN A 33 6.62 7.17 -9.11
C ASN A 33 5.88 8.37 -8.54
N SER A 34 4.59 8.25 -8.33
CA SER A 34 3.81 9.36 -7.81
C SER A 34 2.77 8.86 -6.83
N GLU A 35 2.32 9.79 -6.00
CA GLU A 35 1.29 9.47 -5.02
C GLU A 35 -0.01 9.07 -5.71
N SER A 36 -0.33 9.74 -6.82
CA SER A 36 -1.55 9.41 -7.55
C SER A 36 -1.56 7.95 -7.99
N GLU A 37 -0.43 7.50 -8.52
CA GLU A 37 -0.34 6.11 -8.95
C GLU A 37 -0.50 5.15 -7.79
N ALA A 38 0.12 5.49 -6.66
CA ALA A 38 0.04 4.63 -5.49
C ALA A 38 -1.40 4.55 -4.97
N LEU A 39 -2.06 5.70 -4.92
CA LEU A 39 -3.44 5.73 -4.44
C LEU A 39 -4.37 5.02 -5.40
N GLU A 40 -4.12 5.13 -6.68
CA GLU A 40 -4.93 4.43 -7.68
C GLU A 40 -4.81 2.93 -7.50
N TYR A 41 -3.61 2.46 -7.23
CA TYR A 41 -3.42 1.05 -6.99
C TYR A 41 -4.21 0.59 -5.77
N ILE A 42 -4.14 1.38 -4.69
CA ILE A 42 -4.86 1.04 -3.47
C ILE A 42 -6.36 1.00 -3.74
N CYS A 43 -6.88 2.00 -4.45
CA CYS A 43 -8.29 2.04 -4.77
C CYS A 43 -8.74 0.81 -5.55
N LYS A 44 -7.95 0.41 -6.52
CA LYS A 44 -8.30 -0.76 -7.31
C LYS A 44 -8.35 -2.01 -6.46
N ARG A 45 -7.40 -2.14 -5.54
CA ARG A 45 -7.40 -3.32 -4.68
C ARG A 45 -8.59 -3.34 -3.74
N LEU A 46 -8.98 -2.17 -3.28
CA LEU A 46 -10.10 -2.11 -2.35
C LEU A 46 -11.45 -2.39 -3.01
N THR A 47 -11.54 -2.16 -4.32
CA THR A 47 -12.79 -2.36 -5.02
C THR A 47 -12.89 -3.68 -5.76
N GLU A 48 -11.89 -4.49 -5.65
CA GLU A 48 -11.91 -5.82 -6.29
C GLU A 48 -12.86 -6.80 -5.63
#